data_47fc5aa9c585364af56a260d673552ed
#
_entry.id   47fc5aa9c585364af56a260d673552ed
#
_cell.length_a   1.000
_cell.length_b   1.000
_cell.length_c   1.000
_cell.angle_alpha   90.00
_cell.angle_beta   90.00
_cell.angle_gamma   90.00
#
_symmetry.space_group_name_H-M   'P 1'
#
loop_
_entity.id
_entity.type
_entity.pdbx_description
1 polymer ?
#
loop_
_entity_poly.entity_id
_entity_poly.type
_entity_poly.pdbx_seq_one_letter_code
_entity_poly.pdbx_strand_id
1 'polypeptide(L)'
;VFRNKRAFAYMVSYGVHNGESSIMRAWIVAYLVFAQANLAVEEMFLDWSPAVIATVANLLGALATVMMAEMVSKVGRRQIISLIMMTSAVLGVGLGVSLWGPYGISLVLVFVYGAAISADAAAINGGVIARADPAIRGQTMAMHALFAAAAAFVSPVVFGFILDLAGGEQSKEAWTWAFGATAAFIAIGPIGLFILDRPTKKP
;
A
#
# COMPACT_ATOMS: atom_id res chain seq x y z
N VAL A 1 -14.54 16.46 -13.71
CA VAL A 1 -13.99 15.56 -12.68
C VAL A 1 -12.98 16.32 -11.82
N PHE A 2 -11.89 16.88 -12.37
CA PHE A 2 -10.78 17.50 -11.61
C PHE A 2 -11.15 18.76 -10.80
N ARG A 3 -12.26 19.44 -11.14
CA ARG A 3 -12.78 20.58 -10.35
C ARG A 3 -13.30 20.16 -8.98
N ASN A 4 -13.72 18.90 -8.82
CA ASN A 4 -14.13 18.36 -7.54
C ASN A 4 -12.91 17.86 -6.77
N LYS A 5 -12.25 18.78 -6.05
CA LYS A 5 -11.00 18.51 -5.32
C LYS A 5 -11.15 17.37 -4.28
N ARG A 6 -12.36 17.21 -3.70
CA ARG A 6 -12.61 16.16 -2.71
C ARG A 6 -12.64 14.77 -3.35
N ALA A 7 -13.39 14.60 -4.44
CA ALA A 7 -13.38 13.34 -5.18
C ALA A 7 -11.97 13.04 -5.71
N PHE A 8 -11.27 14.06 -6.22
CA PHE A 8 -9.90 13.93 -6.72
C PHE A 8 -8.92 13.44 -5.65
N ALA A 9 -9.02 13.93 -4.40
CA ALA A 9 -8.18 13.46 -3.29
C ALA A 9 -8.31 11.94 -3.07
N TYR A 10 -9.54 11.41 -3.08
CA TYR A 10 -9.77 9.97 -2.97
C TYR A 10 -9.29 9.20 -4.19
N MET A 11 -9.38 9.77 -5.39
CA MET A 11 -8.83 9.15 -6.61
C MET A 11 -7.31 9.02 -6.55
N VAL A 12 -6.61 10.06 -6.09
CA VAL A 12 -5.15 10.04 -5.88
C VAL A 12 -4.79 8.99 -4.82
N SER A 13 -5.47 8.98 -3.68
CA SER A 13 -5.24 7.99 -2.63
C SER A 13 -5.44 6.56 -3.12
N TYR A 14 -6.42 6.33 -4.00
CA TYR A 14 -6.64 5.02 -4.60
C TYR A 14 -5.55 4.64 -5.60
N GLY A 15 -5.06 5.60 -6.38
CA GLY A 15 -3.89 5.39 -7.24
C GLY A 15 -2.68 4.96 -6.42
N VAL A 16 -2.40 5.67 -5.32
CA VAL A 16 -1.31 5.34 -4.40
C VAL A 16 -1.48 3.94 -3.81
N HIS A 17 -2.68 3.62 -3.29
CA HIS A 17 -3.02 2.29 -2.76
C HIS A 17 -2.80 1.18 -3.81
N ASN A 18 -3.27 1.37 -5.05
CA ASN A 18 -3.08 0.37 -6.11
C ASN A 18 -1.62 0.23 -6.53
N GLY A 19 -0.86 1.33 -6.54
CA GLY A 19 0.57 1.30 -6.79
C GLY A 19 1.32 0.49 -5.74
N GLU A 20 1.06 0.76 -4.46
CA GLU A 20 1.61 0.01 -3.32
C GLU A 20 1.26 -1.48 -3.39
N SER A 21 -0.02 -1.79 -3.58
CA SER A 21 -0.49 -3.17 -3.71
C SER A 21 0.17 -3.91 -4.88
N SER A 22 0.43 -3.21 -5.99
CA SER A 22 1.08 -3.78 -7.17
C SER A 22 2.58 -4.00 -6.97
N ILE A 23 3.27 -3.09 -6.27
CA ILE A 23 4.66 -3.28 -5.84
C ILE A 23 4.76 -4.56 -5.01
N MET A 24 3.91 -4.70 -3.98
CA MET A 24 3.95 -5.89 -3.12
C MET A 24 3.69 -7.18 -3.91
N ARG A 25 2.69 -7.21 -4.78
CA ARG A 25 2.42 -8.39 -5.60
C ARG A 25 3.56 -8.76 -6.54
N ALA A 26 4.24 -7.77 -7.09
CA ALA A 26 5.34 -8.00 -8.04
C ALA A 26 6.64 -8.44 -7.34
N TRP A 27 6.95 -7.85 -6.18
CA TRP A 27 8.29 -7.94 -5.60
C TRP A 27 8.40 -8.75 -4.31
N ILE A 28 7.26 -9.08 -3.64
CA ILE A 28 7.32 -9.73 -2.33
C ILE A 28 7.97 -11.11 -2.38
N VAL A 29 7.76 -11.89 -3.44
CA VAL A 29 8.36 -13.21 -3.59
C VAL A 29 9.88 -13.07 -3.77
N ALA A 30 10.34 -12.14 -4.61
CA ALA A 30 11.77 -11.87 -4.79
C ALA A 30 12.43 -11.40 -3.49
N TYR A 31 11.76 -10.48 -2.76
CA TYR A 31 12.21 -10.06 -1.43
C TYR A 31 12.36 -11.23 -0.45
N LEU A 32 11.37 -12.11 -0.39
CA LEU A 32 11.39 -13.27 0.52
C LEU A 32 12.48 -14.29 0.13
N VAL A 33 12.69 -14.52 -1.17
CA VAL A 33 13.80 -15.35 -1.68
C VAL A 33 15.14 -14.76 -1.24
N PHE A 34 15.32 -13.45 -1.42
CA PHE A 34 16.53 -12.76 -0.99
C PHE A 34 16.72 -12.86 0.55
N ALA A 35 15.66 -12.62 1.32
CA ALA A 35 15.71 -12.68 2.77
C ALA A 35 16.05 -14.09 3.27
N GLN A 36 15.44 -15.15 2.73
CA GLN A 36 15.75 -16.54 3.09
C GLN A 36 17.19 -16.94 2.74
N ALA A 37 17.74 -16.42 1.64
CA ALA A 37 19.10 -16.72 1.23
C ALA A 37 20.17 -15.98 2.06
N ASN A 38 19.85 -14.83 2.65
CA ASN A 38 20.83 -13.92 3.25
C ASN A 38 20.67 -13.70 4.76
N LEU A 39 19.60 -14.21 5.36
CA LEU A 39 19.34 -14.11 6.81
C LEU A 39 19.37 -15.48 7.45
N ALA A 40 19.66 -15.52 8.76
CA ALA A 40 19.48 -16.73 9.54
C ALA A 40 17.99 -17.06 9.63
N VAL A 41 17.58 -18.18 9.05
CA VAL A 41 16.21 -18.67 9.06
C VAL A 41 16.08 -19.66 10.21
N GLU A 42 15.15 -19.42 11.11
CA GLU A 42 14.83 -20.34 12.20
C GLU A 42 14.22 -21.63 11.64
N GLU A 43 14.54 -22.79 12.22
CA GLU A 43 14.09 -24.12 11.76
C GLU A 43 12.58 -24.19 11.50
N MET A 44 11.79 -23.52 12.34
CA MET A 44 10.33 -23.44 12.23
C MET A 44 9.83 -22.88 10.89
N PHE A 45 10.63 -22.08 10.17
CA PHE A 45 10.25 -21.40 8.93
C PHE A 45 10.90 -22.00 7.68
N LEU A 46 11.75 -23.00 7.81
CA LEU A 46 12.49 -23.60 6.70
C LEU A 46 11.59 -24.19 5.61
N ASP A 47 10.43 -24.74 5.99
CA ASP A 47 9.50 -25.37 5.05
C ASP A 47 8.53 -24.39 4.38
N TRP A 48 8.57 -23.09 4.74
CA TRP A 48 7.68 -22.11 4.19
C TRP A 48 8.25 -21.49 2.90
N SER A 49 7.69 -21.88 1.77
CA SER A 49 8.10 -21.27 0.51
C SER A 49 7.67 -19.79 0.42
N PRO A 50 8.46 -18.92 -0.23
CA PRO A 50 8.12 -17.51 -0.46
C PRO A 50 6.73 -17.31 -1.08
N ALA A 51 6.32 -18.19 -2.00
CA ALA A 51 5.01 -18.13 -2.64
C ALA A 51 3.86 -18.42 -1.65
N VAL A 52 4.03 -19.38 -0.74
CA VAL A 52 3.05 -19.68 0.32
C VAL A 52 2.93 -18.49 1.25
N ILE A 53 4.05 -17.91 1.70
CA ILE A 53 4.06 -16.73 2.58
C ILE A 53 3.32 -15.57 1.92
N ALA A 54 3.63 -15.27 0.65
CA ALA A 54 2.96 -14.22 -0.11
C ALA A 54 1.44 -14.46 -0.26
N THR A 55 1.04 -15.72 -0.46
CA THR A 55 -0.37 -16.10 -0.54
C THR A 55 -1.10 -15.88 0.78
N VAL A 56 -0.50 -16.30 1.89
CA VAL A 56 -1.07 -16.09 3.24
C VAL A 56 -1.19 -14.59 3.54
N ALA A 57 -0.16 -13.80 3.23
CA ALA A 57 -0.19 -12.34 3.40
C ALA A 57 -1.36 -11.69 2.62
N ASN A 58 -1.60 -12.12 1.38
CA ASN A 58 -2.73 -11.63 0.58
C ASN A 58 -4.10 -12.04 1.18
N LEU A 59 -4.22 -13.26 1.72
CA LEU A 59 -5.45 -13.72 2.40
C LEU A 59 -5.73 -12.90 3.67
N LEU A 60 -4.70 -12.62 4.47
CA LEU A 60 -4.83 -11.73 5.63
C LEU A 60 -5.28 -10.32 5.20
N GLY A 61 -4.79 -9.83 4.07
CA GLY A 61 -5.25 -8.57 3.48
C GLY A 61 -6.74 -8.55 3.16
N ALA A 62 -7.25 -9.63 2.56
CA ALA A 62 -8.68 -9.75 2.27
C ALA A 62 -9.54 -9.70 3.55
N LEU A 63 -9.11 -10.39 4.61
CA LEU A 63 -9.78 -10.34 5.91
C LEU A 63 -9.73 -8.93 6.53
N ALA A 64 -8.58 -8.28 6.47
CA ALA A 64 -8.41 -6.91 6.98
C ALA A 64 -9.35 -5.92 6.29
N THR A 65 -9.57 -6.05 4.98
CA THR A 65 -10.50 -5.20 4.22
C THR A 65 -11.92 -5.26 4.80
N VAL A 66 -12.40 -6.46 5.12
CA VAL A 66 -13.74 -6.64 5.70
C VAL A 66 -13.84 -6.03 7.09
N MET A 67 -12.85 -6.29 7.95
CA MET A 67 -12.82 -5.78 9.33
C MET A 67 -12.76 -4.25 9.37
N MET A 68 -11.98 -3.62 8.48
CA MET A 68 -11.81 -2.17 8.47
C MET A 68 -13.01 -1.43 7.90
N ALA A 69 -13.85 -2.07 7.07
CA ALA A 69 -15.08 -1.48 6.57
C ALA A 69 -16.03 -1.04 7.71
N GLU A 70 -16.08 -1.78 8.81
CA GLU A 70 -16.88 -1.43 10.00
C GLU A 70 -16.30 -0.23 10.76
N MET A 71 -14.98 -0.09 10.83
CA MET A 71 -14.33 1.00 11.56
C MET A 71 -14.55 2.36 10.89
N VAL A 72 -14.76 2.39 9.58
CA VAL A 72 -15.03 3.62 8.83
C VAL A 72 -16.25 4.36 9.35
N SER A 73 -17.29 3.64 9.75
CA SER A 73 -18.52 4.22 10.30
C SER A 73 -18.33 4.87 11.68
N LYS A 74 -17.37 4.37 12.46
CA LYS A 74 -17.13 4.78 13.85
C LYS A 74 -16.15 5.95 13.95
N VAL A 75 -15.07 5.93 13.17
CA VAL A 75 -13.93 6.88 13.28
C VAL A 75 -13.99 7.98 12.21
N GLY A 76 -14.60 7.66 11.08
CA GLY A 76 -14.65 8.57 9.92
C GLY A 76 -13.64 8.19 8.84
N ARG A 77 -14.13 8.21 7.59
CA ARG A 77 -13.43 7.69 6.41
C ARG A 77 -12.03 8.27 6.20
N ARG A 78 -11.91 9.61 6.22
CA ARG A 78 -10.62 10.28 5.98
C ARG A 78 -9.57 9.90 7.02
N GLN A 79 -9.96 9.84 8.29
CA GLN A 79 -9.05 9.52 9.39
C GLN A 79 -8.56 8.09 9.30
N ILE A 80 -9.47 7.13 9.04
CA ILE A 80 -9.11 5.72 8.88
C ILE A 80 -8.18 5.51 7.70
N ILE A 81 -8.48 6.06 6.52
CA ILE A 81 -7.61 5.94 5.35
C ILE A 81 -6.21 6.50 5.65
N SER A 82 -6.16 7.71 6.21
CA SER A 82 -4.87 8.33 6.52
C SER A 82 -4.07 7.53 7.55
N LEU A 83 -4.73 6.98 8.57
CA LEU A 83 -4.08 6.13 9.57
C LEU A 83 -3.52 4.86 8.94
N ILE A 84 -4.32 4.14 8.13
CA ILE A 84 -3.90 2.90 7.48
C ILE A 84 -2.73 3.17 6.54
N MET A 85 -2.83 4.17 5.66
CA MET A 85 -1.76 4.50 4.72
C MET A 85 -0.46 4.92 5.43
N MET A 86 -0.54 5.68 6.52
CA MET A 86 0.65 6.02 7.31
C MET A 86 1.23 4.80 8.02
N THR A 87 0.39 3.89 8.53
CA THR A 87 0.84 2.61 9.09
C THR A 87 1.53 1.76 8.02
N SER A 88 0.94 1.66 6.83
CA SER A 88 1.55 0.99 5.67
C SER A 88 2.92 1.57 5.33
N ALA A 89 3.05 2.90 5.29
CA ALA A 89 4.33 3.56 5.02
C ALA A 89 5.41 3.19 6.06
N VAL A 90 5.05 3.18 7.35
CA VAL A 90 5.96 2.77 8.43
C VAL A 90 6.34 1.29 8.30
N LEU A 91 5.37 0.42 8.02
CA LEU A 91 5.60 -1.01 7.82
C LEU A 91 6.49 -1.27 6.59
N GLY A 92 6.31 -0.51 5.51
CA GLY A 92 7.16 -0.58 4.32
C GLY A 92 8.62 -0.23 4.63
N VAL A 93 8.88 0.85 5.36
CA VAL A 93 10.24 1.17 5.85
C VAL A 93 10.75 0.04 6.74
N GLY A 94 9.92 -0.44 7.68
CA GLY A 94 10.26 -1.56 8.56
C GLY A 94 10.67 -2.80 7.78
N LEU A 95 9.97 -3.12 6.70
CA LEU A 95 10.28 -4.27 5.84
C LEU A 95 11.67 -4.13 5.19
N GLY A 96 12.00 -2.95 4.66
CA GLY A 96 13.34 -2.68 4.13
C GLY A 96 14.44 -2.82 5.18
N VAL A 97 14.21 -2.28 6.39
CA VAL A 97 15.17 -2.30 7.50
C VAL A 97 15.29 -3.70 8.13
N SER A 98 14.25 -4.53 8.07
CA SER A 98 14.25 -5.86 8.70
C SER A 98 15.31 -6.82 8.13
N LEU A 99 15.84 -6.53 6.94
CA LEU A 99 16.96 -7.29 6.34
C LEU A 99 18.27 -7.20 7.13
N TRP A 100 18.35 -6.33 8.11
CA TRP A 100 19.49 -6.20 9.03
C TRP A 100 19.30 -6.97 10.35
N GLY A 101 18.14 -7.64 10.49
CA GLY A 101 17.76 -8.42 11.65
C GLY A 101 17.53 -9.90 11.31
N PRO A 102 16.96 -10.68 12.25
CA PRO A 102 16.57 -12.07 12.02
C PRO A 102 15.39 -12.18 11.05
N TYR A 103 15.34 -13.30 10.32
CA TYR A 103 14.31 -13.55 9.28
C TYR A 103 12.88 -13.48 9.83
N GLY A 104 12.65 -13.95 11.06
CA GLY A 104 11.32 -13.92 11.68
C GLY A 104 10.70 -12.53 11.75
N ILE A 105 11.52 -11.47 11.90
CA ILE A 105 11.03 -10.08 11.86
C ILE A 105 10.52 -9.73 10.46
N SER A 106 11.27 -10.06 9.41
CA SER A 106 10.84 -9.85 8.03
C SER A 106 9.54 -10.58 7.74
N LEU A 107 9.41 -11.82 8.20
CA LEU A 107 8.21 -12.64 8.00
C LEU A 107 6.97 -12.03 8.69
N VAL A 108 7.09 -11.62 9.95
CA VAL A 108 6.00 -10.94 10.67
C VAL A 108 5.59 -9.65 9.96
N LEU A 109 6.57 -8.85 9.53
CA LEU A 109 6.29 -7.60 8.82
C LEU A 109 5.61 -7.85 7.48
N VAL A 110 5.96 -8.90 6.73
CA VAL A 110 5.26 -9.27 5.49
C VAL A 110 3.78 -9.54 5.74
N PHE A 111 3.42 -10.28 6.79
CA PHE A 111 2.03 -10.56 7.11
C PHE A 111 1.27 -9.32 7.57
N VAL A 112 1.86 -8.53 8.45
CA VAL A 112 1.22 -7.31 8.98
C VAL A 112 1.08 -6.26 7.88
N TYR A 113 2.10 -6.09 7.05
CA TYR A 113 2.06 -5.16 5.92
C TYR A 113 1.05 -5.60 4.85
N GLY A 114 1.01 -6.90 4.50
CA GLY A 114 0.02 -7.44 3.58
C GLY A 114 -1.42 -7.21 4.06
N ALA A 115 -1.67 -7.32 5.37
CA ALA A 115 -2.96 -6.98 5.95
C ALA A 115 -3.24 -5.46 5.88
N ALA A 116 -2.26 -4.62 6.21
CA ALA A 116 -2.42 -3.18 6.22
C ALA A 116 -2.71 -2.59 4.84
N ILE A 117 -1.98 -3.02 3.80
CA ILE A 117 -2.15 -2.55 2.41
C ILE A 117 -3.60 -2.67 1.94
N SER A 118 -4.28 -3.76 2.25
CA SER A 118 -5.63 -4.02 1.74
C SER A 118 -6.74 -3.35 2.56
N ALA A 119 -6.43 -2.91 3.76
CA ALA A 119 -7.40 -2.50 4.77
C ALA A 119 -8.20 -1.24 4.39
N ASP A 120 -7.66 -0.33 3.59
CA ASP A 120 -8.29 0.95 3.23
C ASP A 120 -9.04 0.95 1.88
N ALA A 121 -8.89 -0.09 1.07
CA ALA A 121 -9.45 -0.17 -0.29
C ALA A 121 -10.95 0.16 -0.36
N ALA A 122 -11.75 -0.49 0.49
CA ALA A 122 -13.20 -0.27 0.54
C ALA A 122 -13.54 1.15 0.99
N ALA A 123 -12.79 1.70 1.94
CA ALA A 123 -12.97 3.06 2.46
C ALA A 123 -12.68 4.11 1.38
N ILE A 124 -11.60 3.94 0.61
CA ILE A 124 -11.21 4.86 -0.47
C ILE A 124 -12.25 4.84 -1.59
N ASN A 125 -12.64 3.65 -2.07
CA ASN A 125 -13.67 3.49 -3.10
C ASN A 125 -14.99 4.14 -2.69
N GLY A 126 -15.47 3.85 -1.50
CA GLY A 126 -16.67 4.48 -0.94
C GLY A 126 -16.53 6.00 -0.80
N GLY A 127 -15.31 6.50 -0.60
CA GLY A 127 -14.99 7.92 -0.56
C GLY A 127 -15.17 8.62 -1.90
N VAL A 128 -14.69 8.03 -2.99
CA VAL A 128 -14.89 8.54 -4.36
C VAL A 128 -16.36 8.60 -4.70
N ILE A 129 -17.11 7.51 -4.48
CA ILE A 129 -18.55 7.43 -4.77
C ILE A 129 -19.33 8.49 -4.00
N ALA A 130 -19.04 8.65 -2.71
CA ALA A 130 -19.75 9.61 -1.85
C ALA A 130 -19.45 11.08 -2.21
N ARG A 131 -18.33 11.37 -2.86
CA ARG A 131 -17.91 12.72 -3.26
C ARG A 131 -18.14 13.01 -4.73
N ALA A 132 -18.42 12.01 -5.56
CA ALA A 132 -18.68 12.18 -6.99
C ALA A 132 -19.98 12.97 -7.20
N ASP A 133 -19.92 13.92 -8.13
CA ASP A 133 -21.13 14.61 -8.61
C ASP A 133 -22.05 13.59 -9.30
N PRO A 134 -23.33 13.49 -8.89
CA PRO A 134 -24.27 12.54 -9.50
C PRO A 134 -24.37 12.67 -11.03
N ALA A 135 -24.28 13.89 -11.57
CA ALA A 135 -24.40 14.16 -13.01
C ALA A 135 -23.24 13.57 -13.84
N ILE A 136 -22.05 13.42 -13.23
CA ILE A 136 -20.83 12.92 -13.91
C ILE A 136 -20.18 11.76 -13.15
N ARG A 137 -20.97 11.03 -12.34
CA ARG A 137 -20.43 9.92 -11.50
C ARG A 137 -19.73 8.84 -12.34
N GLY A 138 -20.29 8.46 -13.50
CA GLY A 138 -19.68 7.51 -14.40
C GLY A 138 -18.31 7.94 -14.89
N GLN A 139 -18.16 9.21 -15.30
CA GLN A 139 -16.88 9.79 -15.72
C GLN A 139 -15.87 9.83 -14.54
N THR A 140 -16.33 10.15 -13.33
CA THR A 140 -15.50 10.15 -12.13
C THR A 140 -14.97 8.76 -11.82
N MET A 141 -15.82 7.73 -11.94
CA MET A 141 -15.39 6.34 -11.73
C MET A 141 -14.47 5.83 -12.82
N ALA A 142 -14.66 6.23 -14.07
CA ALA A 142 -13.74 5.91 -15.17
C ALA A 142 -12.33 6.51 -14.92
N MET A 143 -12.26 7.77 -14.51
CA MET A 143 -10.99 8.40 -14.15
C MET A 143 -10.35 7.75 -12.92
N HIS A 144 -11.14 7.40 -11.91
CA HIS A 144 -10.68 6.64 -10.75
C HIS A 144 -10.01 5.32 -11.15
N ALA A 145 -10.65 4.54 -12.02
CA ALA A 145 -10.10 3.30 -12.54
C ALA A 145 -8.80 3.53 -13.35
N LEU A 146 -8.75 4.59 -14.16
CA LEU A 146 -7.56 4.95 -14.93
C LEU A 146 -6.38 5.29 -14.01
N PHE A 147 -6.59 6.10 -12.97
CA PHE A 147 -5.54 6.41 -11.99
C PHE A 147 -5.02 5.15 -11.28
N ALA A 148 -5.94 4.26 -10.89
CA ALA A 148 -5.58 2.99 -10.28
C ALA A 148 -4.73 2.12 -11.22
N ALA A 149 -5.17 1.95 -12.47
CA ALA A 149 -4.47 1.14 -13.46
C ALA A 149 -3.09 1.71 -13.82
N ALA A 150 -3.00 3.02 -14.02
CA ALA A 150 -1.73 3.69 -14.32
C ALA A 150 -0.73 3.52 -13.17
N ALA A 151 -1.16 3.74 -11.93
CA ALA A 151 -0.31 3.56 -10.76
C ALA A 151 0.10 2.09 -10.58
N ALA A 152 -0.83 1.14 -10.76
CA ALA A 152 -0.56 -0.28 -10.67
C ALA A 152 0.45 -0.77 -11.72
N PHE A 153 0.47 -0.16 -12.90
CA PHE A 153 1.43 -0.47 -13.96
C PHE A 153 2.81 0.18 -13.70
N VAL A 154 2.82 1.46 -13.35
CA VAL A 154 4.06 2.24 -13.24
C VAL A 154 4.84 1.91 -11.97
N SER A 155 4.15 1.73 -10.83
CA SER A 155 4.81 1.64 -9.52
C SER A 155 5.76 0.44 -9.38
N PRO A 156 5.44 -0.79 -9.83
CA PRO A 156 6.40 -1.90 -9.77
C PRO A 156 7.65 -1.67 -10.63
N VAL A 157 7.50 -0.98 -11.77
CA VAL A 157 8.62 -0.62 -12.66
C VAL A 157 9.53 0.39 -11.97
N VAL A 158 8.96 1.42 -11.34
CA VAL A 158 9.72 2.41 -10.59
C VAL A 158 10.42 1.77 -9.39
N PHE A 159 9.77 0.85 -8.69
CA PHE A 159 10.38 0.09 -7.59
C PHE A 159 11.62 -0.68 -8.07
N GLY A 160 11.49 -1.45 -9.16
CA GLY A 160 12.58 -2.19 -9.75
C GLY A 160 13.73 -1.28 -10.21
N PHE A 161 13.40 -0.16 -10.82
CA PHE A 161 14.39 0.83 -11.24
C PHE A 161 15.19 1.41 -10.05
N ILE A 162 14.51 1.71 -8.94
CA ILE A 162 15.18 2.18 -7.71
C ILE A 162 16.04 1.06 -7.13
N LEU A 163 15.55 -0.16 -7.12
CA LEU A 163 16.29 -1.33 -6.66
C LEU A 163 17.59 -1.51 -7.47
N ASP A 164 17.51 -1.43 -8.81
CA ASP A 164 18.66 -1.56 -9.70
C ASP A 164 19.68 -0.44 -9.48
N LEU A 165 19.24 0.82 -9.38
CA LEU A 165 20.11 1.97 -9.13
C LEU A 165 20.83 1.89 -7.78
N ALA A 166 20.19 1.29 -6.77
CA ALA A 166 20.74 1.18 -5.43
C ALA A 166 21.64 -0.05 -5.21
N GLY A 167 21.88 -0.88 -6.24
CA GLY A 167 22.77 -2.03 -6.15
C GLY A 167 22.16 -3.38 -6.54
N GLY A 168 20.89 -3.40 -6.96
CA GLY A 168 20.18 -4.58 -7.45
C GLY A 168 19.63 -5.48 -6.34
N GLU A 169 18.96 -6.56 -6.77
CA GLU A 169 18.24 -7.49 -5.88
C GLU A 169 19.13 -8.21 -4.85
N GLN A 170 20.45 -8.21 -5.02
CA GLN A 170 21.41 -8.86 -4.12
C GLN A 170 21.91 -7.94 -3.00
N SER A 171 21.42 -6.70 -2.91
CA SER A 171 21.84 -5.71 -1.92
C SER A 171 20.73 -5.43 -0.90
N LYS A 172 21.03 -5.55 0.40
CA LYS A 172 20.13 -5.15 1.49
C LYS A 172 19.80 -3.66 1.43
N GLU A 173 20.80 -2.85 1.11
CA GLU A 173 20.67 -1.41 0.94
C GLU A 173 19.67 -1.08 -0.17
N ALA A 174 19.74 -1.78 -1.31
CA ALA A 174 18.86 -1.56 -2.44
C ALA A 174 17.39 -1.83 -2.07
N TRP A 175 17.11 -2.92 -1.40
CA TRP A 175 15.77 -3.21 -0.87
C TRP A 175 15.30 -2.14 0.12
N THR A 176 16.19 -1.68 1.01
CA THR A 176 15.87 -0.63 1.99
C THR A 176 15.50 0.68 1.29
N TRP A 177 16.25 1.10 0.26
CA TRP A 177 15.93 2.29 -0.53
C TRP A 177 14.63 2.15 -1.33
N ALA A 178 14.38 1.00 -1.95
CA ALA A 178 13.17 0.75 -2.72
C ALA A 178 11.90 0.80 -1.85
N PHE A 179 11.92 0.16 -0.66
CA PHE A 179 10.84 0.26 0.29
C PHE A 179 10.71 1.65 0.93
N GLY A 180 11.81 2.35 1.17
CA GLY A 180 11.81 3.74 1.64
C GLY A 180 11.14 4.69 0.64
N ALA A 181 11.45 4.54 -0.65
CA ALA A 181 10.82 5.30 -1.73
C ALA A 181 9.32 4.98 -1.85
N THR A 182 8.94 3.70 -1.66
CA THR A 182 7.54 3.29 -1.60
C THR A 182 6.81 3.95 -0.44
N ALA A 183 7.42 4.02 0.73
CA ALA A 183 6.83 4.71 1.88
C ALA A 183 6.62 6.21 1.62
N ALA A 184 7.55 6.87 0.96
CA ALA A 184 7.41 8.26 0.53
C ALA A 184 6.25 8.43 -0.48
N PHE A 185 6.11 7.50 -1.42
CA PHE A 185 4.98 7.46 -2.36
C PHE A 185 3.64 7.28 -1.63
N ILE A 186 3.56 6.37 -0.66
CA ILE A 186 2.34 6.12 0.13
C ILE A 186 1.90 7.38 0.87
N ALA A 187 2.83 8.18 1.39
CA ALA A 187 2.54 9.42 2.12
C ALA A 187 1.77 10.46 1.27
N ILE A 188 1.83 10.38 -0.07
CA ILE A 188 1.07 11.28 -0.96
C ILE A 188 -0.45 11.13 -0.74
N GLY A 189 -0.95 9.92 -0.47
CA GLY A 189 -2.37 9.67 -0.25
C GLY A 189 -2.95 10.45 0.94
N PRO A 190 -2.47 10.25 2.17
CA PRO A 190 -2.96 10.99 3.35
C PRO A 190 -2.70 12.49 3.25
N ILE A 191 -1.59 12.93 2.66
CA ILE A 191 -1.32 14.36 2.43
C ILE A 191 -2.37 14.95 1.49
N GLY A 192 -2.68 14.27 0.38
CA GLY A 192 -3.72 14.68 -0.56
C GLY A 192 -5.09 14.77 0.10
N LEU A 193 -5.47 13.77 0.90
CA LEU A 193 -6.72 13.80 1.68
C LEU A 193 -6.75 14.95 2.69
N PHE A 194 -5.64 15.20 3.39
CA PHE A 194 -5.56 16.27 4.38
C PHE A 194 -5.72 17.67 3.75
N ILE A 195 -5.11 17.89 2.59
CA ILE A 195 -5.13 19.19 1.91
C ILE A 195 -6.47 19.43 1.19
N LEU A 196 -6.99 18.42 0.48
CA LEU A 196 -8.08 18.59 -0.48
C LEU A 196 -9.47 18.20 0.06
N ASP A 197 -9.57 17.27 1.02
CA ASP A 197 -10.86 16.89 1.66
C ASP A 197 -11.06 17.63 2.99
N ARG A 198 -10.89 18.95 3.00
CA ARG A 198 -11.19 19.76 4.19
C ARG A 198 -12.69 19.83 4.42
N PRO A 199 -13.17 19.71 5.69
CA PRO A 199 -14.56 19.97 6.00
C PRO A 199 -14.87 21.44 5.62
N THR A 200 -15.92 21.63 4.83
CA THR A 200 -16.47 23.00 4.67
C THR A 200 -17.01 23.41 6.03
N LYS A 201 -16.50 24.50 6.61
CA LYS A 201 -17.19 25.15 7.72
C LYS A 201 -18.63 25.32 7.27
N LYS A 202 -19.59 24.67 7.99
CA LYS A 202 -20.99 25.03 7.81
C LYS A 202 -21.11 26.53 8.14
N PRO A 203 -21.84 27.31 7.32
CA PRO A 203 -22.14 28.69 7.65
C PRO A 203 -22.95 28.77 8.93
#